data_c0a2af45bba58276cd5bbb91421853ad
#
_entry.id   c0a2af45bba58276cd5bbb91421853ad
#
_cell.length_a   1.000
_cell.length_b   1.000
_cell.length_c   1.000
_cell.angle_alpha   90.00
_cell.angle_beta   90.00
_cell.angle_gamma   90.00
#
_symmetry.space_group_name_H-M   'P 1'
#
loop_
_entity.id
_entity.type
_entity.pdbx_description
1 polymer ?
#
loop_
_entity_poly.entity_id
_entity_poly.type
_entity_poly.pdbx_seq_one_letter_code
_entity_poly.pdbx_strand_id
1 'polypeptide(L)'
;MATRENQLGEFLRSSRGRLEPSAAGLPGDLTARRVTGLRREEVAVLSGVSADYYTRLEQGRERNPSAQVVTALARALRLTPDARDHLHRLAGLLPGLSDVAPTRVHPSLSQLVDAFPRAAAYVLGPAFDVLATNRIADGLLFPFGDERNMPRILFTHPAARTVFVEWPLVAGATVHALRLNAGRFPSDPGISALVAELSAASAEFRELWADHTVAGLTRAYKVFVHPGVGRVELTYQTFDVTDAPGQQLLVGTAESLASQDAIDRLAAMAHA
;
A
#
# COMPACT_ATOMS: atom_id res chain seq x y z
N MET A 1 18.62 22.15 -23.04
CA MET A 1 18.69 21.14 -21.95
C MET A 1 18.31 21.88 -20.67
N ALA A 2 17.06 21.71 -20.18
CA ALA A 2 16.67 22.26 -18.88
C ALA A 2 17.44 21.48 -17.81
N THR A 3 18.23 22.19 -17.04
CA THR A 3 18.99 21.63 -15.93
C THR A 3 18.02 21.05 -14.90
N ARG A 4 18.32 19.86 -14.34
CA ARG A 4 17.60 19.16 -13.27
C ARG A 4 17.28 20.06 -12.03
N GLU A 5 17.68 21.34 -12.08
CA GLU A 5 17.77 22.22 -10.91
C GLU A 5 16.46 22.91 -10.47
N ASN A 6 15.38 22.92 -11.29
CA ASN A 6 14.12 23.61 -10.92
C ASN A 6 12.84 22.85 -11.33
N GLN A 7 12.88 21.54 -11.39
CA GLN A 7 11.70 20.74 -11.80
C GLN A 7 10.50 20.96 -10.89
N LEU A 8 10.73 21.07 -9.58
CA LEU A 8 9.69 21.39 -8.59
C LEU A 8 9.00 22.73 -8.90
N GLY A 9 9.77 23.79 -9.12
CA GLY A 9 9.23 25.10 -9.41
C GLY A 9 8.49 25.18 -10.76
N GLU A 10 9.00 24.48 -11.76
CA GLU A 10 8.34 24.38 -13.08
C GLU A 10 7.02 23.65 -12.99
N PHE A 11 6.96 22.54 -12.23
CA PHE A 11 5.75 21.77 -11.99
C PHE A 11 4.70 22.61 -11.25
N LEU A 12 5.08 23.31 -10.17
CA LEU A 12 4.20 24.20 -9.43
C LEU A 12 3.64 25.32 -10.31
N ARG A 13 4.50 25.97 -11.10
CA ARG A 13 4.10 27.01 -12.04
C ARG A 13 3.11 26.52 -13.09
N SER A 14 3.38 25.35 -13.68
CA SER A 14 2.50 24.73 -14.67
C SER A 14 1.14 24.35 -14.07
N SER A 15 1.14 23.74 -12.88
CA SER A 15 -0.10 23.34 -12.19
C SER A 15 -0.95 24.56 -11.81
N ARG A 16 -0.32 25.61 -11.30
CA ARG A 16 -0.99 26.89 -11.02
C ARG A 16 -1.59 27.52 -12.27
N GLY A 17 -0.86 27.49 -13.39
CA GLY A 17 -1.32 28.08 -14.66
C GLY A 17 -2.52 27.38 -15.29
N ARG A 18 -2.74 26.10 -14.96
CA ARG A 18 -3.85 25.29 -15.46
C ARG A 18 -5.12 25.37 -14.62
N LEU A 19 -5.00 25.73 -13.33
CA LEU A 19 -6.15 25.74 -12.42
C LEU A 19 -6.87 27.09 -12.50
N GLU A 20 -8.11 27.05 -12.98
CA GLU A 20 -8.97 28.22 -13.01
C GLU A 20 -9.39 28.65 -11.60
N PRO A 21 -9.50 29.96 -11.33
CA PRO A 21 -9.89 30.46 -10.02
C PRO A 21 -11.26 29.94 -9.52
N SER A 22 -12.22 29.86 -10.40
CA SER A 22 -13.54 29.29 -10.12
C SER A 22 -13.44 27.83 -9.65
N ALA A 23 -12.58 27.03 -10.31
CA ALA A 23 -12.31 25.67 -9.92
C ALA A 23 -11.60 25.56 -8.55
N ALA A 24 -10.88 26.59 -8.12
CA ALA A 24 -10.27 26.68 -6.80
C ALA A 24 -11.20 27.25 -5.69
N GLY A 25 -12.44 27.60 -6.04
CA GLY A 25 -13.40 28.21 -5.11
C GLY A 25 -13.20 29.71 -4.88
N LEU A 26 -12.42 30.34 -5.76
CA LEU A 26 -12.23 31.80 -5.73
C LEU A 26 -13.23 32.50 -6.62
N PRO A 27 -13.72 33.71 -6.27
CA PRO A 27 -14.61 34.47 -7.14
C PRO A 27 -13.91 34.74 -8.46
N GLY A 28 -14.61 34.49 -9.56
CA GLY A 28 -14.17 34.82 -10.90
C GLY A 28 -14.16 36.33 -11.07
N ASP A 29 -12.99 36.96 -10.97
CA ASP A 29 -12.84 38.37 -11.22
C ASP A 29 -12.94 38.63 -12.72
N LEU A 30 -14.04 39.24 -13.18
CA LEU A 30 -14.34 39.55 -14.57
C LEU A 30 -13.50 40.71 -15.12
N THR A 31 -12.67 41.35 -14.31
CA THR A 31 -11.82 42.47 -14.71
C THR A 31 -10.39 42.05 -15.00
N ALA A 32 -10.01 42.08 -16.26
CA ALA A 32 -8.64 42.09 -16.84
C ALA A 32 -7.60 41.24 -16.08
N ARG A 33 -7.80 39.91 -16.02
CA ARG A 33 -6.72 38.99 -15.61
C ARG A 33 -5.65 38.89 -16.71
N ARG A 34 -4.40 39.18 -16.36
CA ARG A 34 -3.25 38.98 -17.25
C ARG A 34 -2.79 37.49 -17.34
N VAL A 35 -3.37 36.61 -16.49
CA VAL A 35 -3.06 35.16 -16.42
C VAL A 35 -4.35 34.37 -16.39
N THR A 36 -4.40 33.28 -17.14
CA THR A 36 -5.56 32.39 -17.23
C THR A 36 -5.77 31.53 -15.99
N GLY A 37 -4.70 31.19 -15.24
CA GLY A 37 -4.74 30.40 -14.03
C GLY A 37 -4.68 31.22 -12.73
N LEU A 38 -4.39 30.53 -11.62
CA LEU A 38 -4.24 31.19 -10.31
C LEU A 38 -3.04 32.14 -10.28
N ARG A 39 -3.17 33.22 -9.49
CA ARG A 39 -2.05 34.10 -9.13
C ARG A 39 -1.23 33.44 -7.99
N ARG A 40 0.04 33.82 -7.82
CA ARG A 40 0.90 33.31 -6.74
C ARG A 40 0.31 33.57 -5.35
N GLU A 41 -0.24 34.76 -5.18
CA GLU A 41 -0.89 35.19 -3.95
C GLU A 41 -2.12 34.32 -3.63
N GLU A 42 -2.87 33.91 -4.64
CA GLU A 42 -4.04 33.04 -4.49
C GLU A 42 -3.63 31.63 -4.04
N VAL A 43 -2.57 31.04 -4.63
CA VAL A 43 -2.04 29.75 -4.19
C VAL A 43 -1.48 29.84 -2.76
N ALA A 44 -0.78 30.93 -2.44
CA ALA A 44 -0.24 31.17 -1.11
C ALA A 44 -1.35 31.18 -0.04
N VAL A 45 -2.43 31.91 -0.29
CA VAL A 45 -3.61 31.95 0.61
C VAL A 45 -4.25 30.57 0.75
N LEU A 46 -4.50 29.87 -0.38
CA LEU A 46 -5.14 28.56 -0.37
C LEU A 46 -4.31 27.47 0.32
N SER A 47 -2.97 27.60 0.28
CA SER A 47 -2.05 26.63 0.90
C SER A 47 -1.56 27.04 2.29
N GLY A 48 -1.89 28.23 2.75
CA GLY A 48 -1.46 28.73 4.07
C GLY A 48 0.03 29.04 4.16
N VAL A 49 0.70 29.31 3.03
CA VAL A 49 2.11 29.75 3.00
C VAL A 49 2.21 31.22 2.62
N SER A 50 3.37 31.85 2.83
CA SER A 50 3.57 33.22 2.37
C SER A 50 3.76 33.29 0.85
N ALA A 51 3.30 34.39 0.21
CA ALA A 51 3.47 34.59 -1.22
C ALA A 51 4.96 34.66 -1.64
N ASP A 52 5.83 35.16 -0.76
CA ASP A 52 7.28 35.18 -0.97
C ASP A 52 7.85 33.75 -0.93
N TYR A 53 7.45 32.92 0.03
CA TYR A 53 7.88 31.52 0.12
C TYR A 53 7.45 30.71 -1.12
N TYR A 54 6.19 30.86 -1.55
CA TYR A 54 5.71 30.20 -2.77
C TYR A 54 6.47 30.69 -4.02
N THR A 55 6.78 31.98 -4.09
CA THR A 55 7.59 32.55 -5.18
C THR A 55 8.99 31.97 -5.21
N ARG A 56 9.65 31.79 -4.06
CA ARG A 56 10.96 31.13 -3.97
C ARG A 56 10.93 29.67 -4.40
N LEU A 57 9.85 28.92 -4.07
CA LEU A 57 9.64 27.57 -4.56
C LEU A 57 9.53 27.52 -6.09
N GLU A 58 8.71 28.38 -6.70
CA GLU A 58 8.57 28.43 -8.17
C GLU A 58 9.89 28.82 -8.87
N GLN A 59 10.72 29.61 -8.22
CA GLN A 59 12.00 30.06 -8.76
C GLN A 59 13.15 29.07 -8.51
N GLY A 60 12.90 27.99 -7.75
CA GLY A 60 13.93 27.01 -7.37
C GLY A 60 14.95 27.56 -6.36
N ARG A 61 14.65 28.67 -5.69
CA ARG A 61 15.47 29.24 -4.60
C ARG A 61 15.22 28.53 -3.28
N GLU A 62 14.03 27.95 -3.12
CA GLU A 62 13.68 27.02 -2.04
C GLU A 62 13.48 25.65 -2.67
N ARG A 63 14.17 24.61 -2.12
CA ARG A 63 14.22 23.28 -2.75
C ARG A 63 13.73 22.17 -1.85
N ASN A 64 13.65 22.39 -0.55
CA ASN A 64 13.32 21.39 0.44
C ASN A 64 12.10 21.79 1.28
N PRO A 65 10.90 21.91 0.66
CA PRO A 65 9.68 22.19 1.42
C PRO A 65 9.36 21.01 2.34
N SER A 66 8.78 21.30 3.51
CA SER A 66 8.31 20.23 4.41
C SER A 66 7.16 19.43 3.78
N ALA A 67 6.96 18.18 4.22
CA ALA A 67 5.85 17.35 3.76
C ALA A 67 4.49 18.02 3.98
N GLN A 68 4.32 18.76 5.09
CA GLN A 68 3.11 19.52 5.37
C GLN A 68 2.86 20.61 4.33
N VAL A 69 3.88 21.35 3.92
CA VAL A 69 3.79 22.35 2.85
C VAL A 69 3.45 21.73 1.51
N VAL A 70 4.12 20.62 1.14
CA VAL A 70 3.85 19.91 -0.12
C VAL A 70 2.42 19.41 -0.17
N THR A 71 1.92 18.83 0.92
CA THR A 71 0.53 18.36 1.03
C THR A 71 -0.47 19.53 0.92
N ALA A 72 -0.17 20.68 1.56
CA ALA A 72 -1.01 21.88 1.46
C ALA A 72 -1.05 22.45 0.04
N LEU A 73 0.09 22.50 -0.65
CA LEU A 73 0.20 22.93 -2.04
C LEU A 73 -0.55 21.96 -2.99
N ALA A 74 -0.42 20.66 -2.78
CA ALA A 74 -1.14 19.66 -3.58
C ALA A 74 -2.66 19.83 -3.48
N ARG A 75 -3.16 20.13 -2.28
CA ARG A 75 -4.58 20.40 -2.02
C ARG A 75 -5.03 21.73 -2.65
N ALA A 76 -4.25 22.80 -2.46
CA ALA A 76 -4.53 24.14 -3.00
C ALA A 76 -4.59 24.13 -4.53
N LEU A 77 -3.71 23.36 -5.17
CA LEU A 77 -3.63 23.18 -6.63
C LEU A 77 -4.57 22.09 -7.17
N ARG A 78 -5.36 21.44 -6.31
CA ARG A 78 -6.31 20.36 -6.65
C ARG A 78 -5.67 19.27 -7.51
N LEU A 79 -4.46 18.88 -7.15
CA LEU A 79 -3.71 17.86 -7.89
C LEU A 79 -4.39 16.49 -7.81
N THR A 80 -4.38 15.79 -8.94
CA THR A 80 -4.75 14.37 -8.98
C THR A 80 -3.80 13.53 -8.11
N PRO A 81 -4.16 12.30 -7.71
CA PRO A 81 -3.27 11.43 -6.94
C PRO A 81 -1.87 11.31 -7.56
N ASP A 82 -1.77 11.04 -8.86
CA ASP A 82 -0.49 10.90 -9.56
C ASP A 82 0.33 12.20 -9.56
N ALA A 83 -0.35 13.34 -9.76
CA ALA A 83 0.28 14.65 -9.76
C ALA A 83 0.77 15.05 -8.34
N ARG A 84 0.04 14.66 -7.30
CA ARG A 84 0.45 14.82 -5.89
C ARG A 84 1.69 13.99 -5.58
N ASP A 85 1.70 12.72 -5.98
CA ASP A 85 2.84 11.83 -5.78
C ASP A 85 4.07 12.30 -6.54
N HIS A 86 3.85 12.84 -7.74
CA HIS A 86 4.92 13.47 -8.52
C HIS A 86 5.48 14.71 -7.81
N LEU A 87 4.62 15.58 -7.23
CA LEU A 87 5.03 16.73 -6.45
C LEU A 87 5.88 16.32 -5.23
N HIS A 88 5.49 15.27 -4.50
CA HIS A 88 6.27 14.74 -3.38
C HIS A 88 7.65 14.27 -3.83
N ARG A 89 7.72 13.50 -4.93
CA ARG A 89 9.01 13.06 -5.49
C ARG A 89 9.91 14.20 -5.90
N LEU A 90 9.35 15.25 -6.53
CA LEU A 90 10.11 16.44 -6.91
C LEU A 90 10.63 17.23 -5.70
N ALA A 91 9.90 17.18 -4.59
CA ALA A 91 10.31 17.77 -3.31
C ALA A 91 11.32 16.90 -2.53
N GLY A 92 11.75 15.74 -3.08
CA GLY A 92 12.62 14.79 -2.38
C GLY A 92 11.92 14.03 -1.24
N LEU A 93 10.60 14.06 -1.22
CA LEU A 93 9.77 13.39 -0.23
C LEU A 93 9.21 12.09 -0.81
N LEU A 94 9.02 11.09 0.05
CA LEU A 94 8.20 9.95 -0.33
C LEU A 94 6.76 10.41 -0.50
N PRO A 95 6.05 9.96 -1.56
CA PRO A 95 4.62 10.22 -1.68
C PRO A 95 3.92 9.72 -0.42
N GLY A 96 3.16 10.59 0.23
CA GLY A 96 2.32 10.19 1.35
C GLY A 96 1.21 9.28 0.80
N LEU A 97 1.22 8.00 1.16
CA LEU A 97 0.07 7.15 0.98
C LEU A 97 -1.09 7.74 1.80
N SER A 98 -2.32 7.59 1.34
CA SER A 98 -3.50 8.05 2.08
C SER A 98 -3.40 7.61 3.54
N ASP A 99 -3.70 8.51 4.49
CA ASP A 99 -3.57 8.25 5.93
C ASP A 99 -4.35 7.02 6.41
N VAL A 100 -5.34 6.57 5.63
CA VAL A 100 -6.14 5.36 5.88
C VAL A 100 -6.28 4.57 4.58
N ALA A 101 -5.89 3.31 4.60
CA ALA A 101 -6.07 2.41 3.46
C ALA A 101 -7.55 1.99 3.31
N PRO A 102 -8.04 1.78 2.07
CA PRO A 102 -9.39 1.32 1.86
C PRO A 102 -9.59 -0.09 2.46
N THR A 103 -10.60 -0.24 3.30
CA THR A 103 -10.97 -1.52 3.94
C THR A 103 -11.77 -2.45 3.01
N ARG A 104 -12.25 -1.93 1.88
CA ARG A 104 -13.00 -2.70 0.87
C ARG A 104 -12.08 -3.04 -0.28
N VAL A 105 -12.24 -4.27 -0.79
CA VAL A 105 -11.53 -4.71 -2.00
C VAL A 105 -11.87 -3.80 -3.17
N HIS A 106 -10.86 -3.34 -3.88
CA HIS A 106 -11.08 -2.60 -5.11
C HIS A 106 -11.77 -3.50 -6.15
N PRO A 107 -12.83 -3.04 -6.86
CA PRO A 107 -13.62 -3.90 -7.74
C PRO A 107 -12.80 -4.65 -8.80
N SER A 108 -11.76 -4.03 -9.35
CA SER A 108 -10.88 -4.67 -10.32
C SER A 108 -10.09 -5.85 -9.72
N LEU A 109 -9.76 -5.81 -8.42
CA LEU A 109 -9.05 -6.88 -7.74
C LEU A 109 -9.94 -8.09 -7.47
N SER A 110 -11.22 -7.87 -7.15
CA SER A 110 -12.18 -8.96 -6.95
C SER A 110 -12.32 -9.82 -8.21
N GLN A 111 -12.31 -9.22 -9.40
CA GLN A 111 -12.33 -9.93 -10.67
C GLN A 111 -10.98 -10.61 -10.99
N LEU A 112 -9.88 -9.92 -10.66
CA LEU A 112 -8.54 -10.43 -10.98
C LEU A 112 -8.16 -11.65 -10.14
N VAL A 113 -8.61 -11.74 -8.89
CA VAL A 113 -8.35 -12.89 -8.00
C VAL A 113 -8.83 -14.19 -8.65
N ASP A 114 -10.00 -14.20 -9.29
CA ASP A 114 -10.56 -15.36 -9.95
C ASP A 114 -9.88 -15.71 -11.30
N ALA A 115 -9.07 -14.79 -11.83
CA ALA A 115 -8.33 -15.01 -13.07
C ALA A 115 -7.10 -15.96 -12.91
N PHE A 116 -6.85 -16.48 -11.70
CA PHE A 116 -5.77 -17.41 -11.39
C PHE A 116 -6.28 -18.84 -11.11
N PRO A 117 -6.72 -19.61 -12.13
CA PRO A 117 -7.35 -20.91 -11.93
C PRO A 117 -6.41 -22.00 -11.41
N ARG A 118 -5.09 -21.79 -11.48
CA ARG A 118 -4.04 -22.74 -11.09
C ARG A 118 -3.00 -22.16 -10.13
N ALA A 119 -3.34 -21.07 -9.44
CA ALA A 119 -2.50 -20.45 -8.43
C ALA A 119 -3.35 -19.95 -7.26
N ALA A 120 -2.80 -19.93 -6.06
CA ALA A 120 -3.46 -19.31 -4.91
C ALA A 120 -3.37 -17.80 -5.02
N ALA A 121 -4.50 -17.09 -5.02
CA ALA A 121 -4.53 -15.65 -5.10
C ALA A 121 -5.28 -15.03 -3.92
N TYR A 122 -4.67 -14.01 -3.32
CA TYR A 122 -5.20 -13.27 -2.16
C TYR A 122 -5.14 -11.78 -2.43
N VAL A 123 -6.11 -11.03 -1.94
CA VAL A 123 -5.98 -9.58 -1.74
C VAL A 123 -5.77 -9.34 -0.25
N LEU A 124 -4.66 -8.68 0.08
CA LEU A 124 -4.31 -8.35 1.46
C LEU A 124 -4.46 -6.85 1.69
N GLY A 125 -4.97 -6.47 2.86
CA GLY A 125 -4.93 -5.10 3.37
C GLY A 125 -3.58 -4.76 4.01
N PRO A 126 -3.38 -3.52 4.47
CA PRO A 126 -2.11 -3.07 5.06
C PRO A 126 -1.75 -3.76 6.39
N ALA A 127 -2.73 -4.20 7.16
CA ALA A 127 -2.56 -5.03 8.36
C ALA A 127 -2.53 -6.55 8.03
N PHE A 128 -2.44 -6.91 6.74
CA PHE A 128 -2.50 -8.27 6.23
C PHE A 128 -3.80 -9.02 6.53
N ASP A 129 -4.92 -8.28 6.66
CA ASP A 129 -6.24 -8.89 6.57
C ASP A 129 -6.44 -9.42 5.17
N VAL A 130 -6.94 -10.65 5.06
CA VAL A 130 -7.31 -11.27 3.79
C VAL A 130 -8.66 -10.70 3.38
N LEU A 131 -8.65 -9.78 2.43
CA LEU A 131 -9.84 -9.07 1.94
C LEU A 131 -10.61 -9.84 0.88
N ALA A 132 -9.90 -10.61 0.05
CA ALA A 132 -10.48 -11.52 -0.93
C ALA A 132 -9.50 -12.66 -1.24
N THR A 133 -10.05 -13.79 -1.70
CA THR A 133 -9.32 -14.99 -2.09
C THR A 133 -9.97 -15.62 -3.31
N ASN A 134 -9.20 -16.42 -4.05
CA ASN A 134 -9.79 -17.41 -4.93
C ASN A 134 -9.98 -18.75 -4.19
N ARG A 135 -10.63 -19.69 -4.84
CA ARG A 135 -10.96 -21.01 -4.26
C ARG A 135 -9.74 -21.78 -3.74
N ILE A 136 -8.61 -21.70 -4.44
CA ILE A 136 -7.36 -22.38 -4.04
C ILE A 136 -6.83 -21.75 -2.75
N ALA A 137 -6.83 -20.44 -2.67
CA ALA A 137 -6.41 -19.69 -1.49
C ALA A 137 -7.32 -19.97 -0.29
N ASP A 138 -8.62 -20.03 -0.48
CA ASP A 138 -9.58 -20.46 0.57
C ASP A 138 -9.30 -21.87 1.04
N GLY A 139 -9.04 -22.79 0.12
CA GLY A 139 -8.63 -24.14 0.47
C GLY A 139 -7.36 -24.17 1.31
N LEU A 140 -6.34 -23.40 0.97
CA LEU A 140 -5.10 -23.29 1.76
C LEU A 140 -5.32 -22.68 3.14
N LEU A 141 -6.32 -21.79 3.30
CA LEU A 141 -6.68 -21.18 4.58
C LEU A 141 -7.60 -22.07 5.44
N PHE A 142 -8.20 -23.10 4.88
CA PHE A 142 -9.14 -24.00 5.58
C PHE A 142 -8.64 -24.49 6.95
N PRO A 143 -7.34 -24.83 7.17
CA PRO A 143 -6.84 -25.27 8.47
C PRO A 143 -6.95 -24.21 9.59
N PHE A 144 -7.20 -22.96 9.23
CA PHE A 144 -7.26 -21.82 10.16
C PHE A 144 -8.70 -21.36 10.46
N GLY A 145 -9.73 -22.12 10.01
CA GLY A 145 -11.13 -21.77 10.22
C GLY A 145 -11.49 -20.41 9.67
N ASP A 146 -12.10 -19.57 10.50
CA ASP A 146 -12.56 -18.22 10.10
C ASP A 146 -11.52 -17.12 10.25
N GLU A 147 -10.31 -17.45 10.74
CA GLU A 147 -9.26 -16.44 10.88
C GLU A 147 -8.76 -15.98 9.48
N ARG A 148 -8.80 -14.69 9.26
CA ARG A 148 -8.46 -14.04 7.97
C ARG A 148 -7.41 -12.96 8.10
N ASN A 149 -6.66 -12.92 9.20
CA ASN A 149 -5.51 -12.04 9.35
C ASN A 149 -4.23 -12.87 9.41
N MET A 150 -3.32 -12.67 8.45
CA MET A 150 -2.11 -13.50 8.33
C MET A 150 -1.19 -13.45 9.56
N PRO A 151 -0.88 -12.28 10.16
CA PRO A 151 -0.17 -12.22 11.44
C PRO A 151 -0.87 -12.97 12.58
N ARG A 152 -2.19 -12.86 12.74
CA ARG A 152 -2.92 -13.63 13.77
C ARG A 152 -2.80 -15.13 13.54
N ILE A 153 -2.99 -15.59 12.30
CA ILE A 153 -2.77 -16.99 11.94
C ILE A 153 -1.38 -17.44 12.41
N LEU A 154 -0.34 -16.69 12.07
CA LEU A 154 1.04 -17.10 12.36
C LEU A 154 1.37 -17.12 13.88
N PHE A 155 0.88 -16.17 14.64
CA PHE A 155 1.31 -15.97 16.02
C PHE A 155 0.34 -16.45 17.08
N THR A 156 -0.94 -16.66 16.75
CA THR A 156 -1.95 -17.09 17.73
C THR A 156 -2.70 -18.35 17.36
N HIS A 157 -2.70 -18.76 16.09
CA HIS A 157 -3.45 -19.94 15.69
C HIS A 157 -2.66 -21.25 15.97
N PRO A 158 -3.24 -22.24 16.66
CA PRO A 158 -2.53 -23.48 17.05
C PRO A 158 -2.00 -24.29 15.86
N ALA A 159 -2.70 -24.29 14.73
CA ALA A 159 -2.29 -25.03 13.52
C ALA A 159 -1.11 -24.37 12.77
N ALA A 160 -0.74 -23.12 13.07
CA ALA A 160 0.24 -22.41 12.25
C ALA A 160 1.59 -23.14 12.14
N ARG A 161 2.12 -23.61 13.27
CA ARG A 161 3.43 -24.30 13.33
C ARG A 161 3.41 -25.69 12.66
N THR A 162 2.26 -26.31 12.54
CA THR A 162 2.09 -27.59 11.86
C THR A 162 1.91 -27.38 10.36
N VAL A 163 1.19 -26.32 9.96
CA VAL A 163 0.90 -26.04 8.56
C VAL A 163 2.08 -25.39 7.85
N PHE A 164 2.77 -24.43 8.47
CA PHE A 164 3.94 -23.77 7.86
C PHE A 164 5.23 -24.50 8.27
N VAL A 165 5.84 -25.23 7.34
CA VAL A 165 7.07 -26.03 7.60
C VAL A 165 8.22 -25.13 8.08
N GLU A 166 8.39 -23.97 7.45
CA GLU A 166 9.43 -23.00 7.80
C GLU A 166 8.83 -21.80 8.56
N TRP A 167 8.02 -22.11 9.59
CA TRP A 167 7.29 -21.08 10.34
C TRP A 167 8.16 -19.88 10.75
N PRO A 168 9.41 -20.03 11.27
CA PRO A 168 10.20 -18.87 11.70
C PRO A 168 10.53 -17.90 10.55
N LEU A 169 10.79 -18.43 9.35
CA LEU A 169 11.07 -17.61 8.17
C LEU A 169 9.82 -16.86 7.71
N VAL A 170 8.67 -17.55 7.67
CA VAL A 170 7.38 -16.94 7.29
C VAL A 170 6.96 -15.89 8.30
N ALA A 171 7.08 -16.17 9.60
CA ALA A 171 6.76 -15.26 10.68
C ALA A 171 7.63 -14.00 10.64
N GLY A 172 8.95 -14.16 10.52
CA GLY A 172 9.90 -13.05 10.41
C GLY A 172 9.61 -12.15 9.21
N ALA A 173 9.46 -12.74 8.01
CA ALA A 173 9.13 -11.99 6.80
C ALA A 173 7.82 -11.20 6.93
N THR A 174 6.82 -11.80 7.57
CA THR A 174 5.51 -11.15 7.79
C THR A 174 5.62 -9.96 8.75
N VAL A 175 6.38 -10.09 9.85
CA VAL A 175 6.60 -8.98 10.79
C VAL A 175 7.38 -7.84 10.16
N HIS A 176 8.43 -8.14 9.39
CA HIS A 176 9.21 -7.12 8.69
C HIS A 176 8.36 -6.33 7.69
N ALA A 177 7.49 -7.03 6.97
CA ALA A 177 6.56 -6.40 6.02
C ALA A 177 5.44 -5.60 6.72
N LEU A 178 4.93 -6.09 7.86
CA LEU A 178 3.97 -5.33 8.68
C LEU A 178 4.60 -4.03 9.20
N ARG A 179 5.87 -4.06 9.59
CA ARG A 179 6.61 -2.87 10.01
C ARG A 179 6.78 -1.88 8.85
N LEU A 180 7.07 -2.37 7.64
CA LEU A 180 7.13 -1.52 6.45
C LEU A 180 5.78 -0.82 6.24
N ASN A 181 4.67 -1.56 6.36
CA ASN A 181 3.33 -1.00 6.24
C ASN A 181 3.01 0.00 7.35
N ALA A 182 3.43 -0.25 8.59
CA ALA A 182 3.29 0.70 9.69
C ALA A 182 4.00 2.03 9.42
N GLY A 183 5.15 1.99 8.74
CA GLY A 183 5.85 3.21 8.28
C GLY A 183 5.18 3.89 7.09
N ARG A 184 4.53 3.12 6.22
CA ARG A 184 3.79 3.64 5.06
C ARG A 184 2.43 4.25 5.45
N PHE A 185 1.78 3.69 6.47
CA PHE A 185 0.44 4.05 6.97
C PHE A 185 0.46 4.32 8.48
N PRO A 186 1.16 5.38 8.92
CA PRO A 186 1.40 5.63 10.35
C PRO A 186 0.12 5.91 11.17
N SER A 187 -0.96 6.33 10.49
CA SER A 187 -2.25 6.63 11.12
C SER A 187 -3.27 5.49 10.96
N ASP A 188 -2.87 4.33 10.43
CA ASP A 188 -3.80 3.20 10.25
C ASP A 188 -4.13 2.55 11.60
N PRO A 189 -5.40 2.58 12.04
CA PRO A 189 -5.82 2.04 13.33
C PRO A 189 -5.75 0.51 13.36
N GLY A 190 -5.91 -0.17 12.22
CA GLY A 190 -5.84 -1.63 12.11
C GLY A 190 -4.44 -2.15 12.38
N ILE A 191 -3.42 -1.52 11.80
CA ILE A 191 -2.03 -1.89 12.06
C ILE A 191 -1.68 -1.67 13.53
N SER A 192 -2.03 -0.50 14.08
CA SER A 192 -1.71 -0.16 15.48
C SER A 192 -2.39 -1.12 16.47
N ALA A 193 -3.66 -1.44 16.26
CA ALA A 193 -4.41 -2.38 17.08
C ALA A 193 -3.82 -3.80 16.99
N LEU A 194 -3.50 -4.27 15.77
CA LEU A 194 -2.90 -5.59 15.55
C LEU A 194 -1.54 -5.73 16.24
N VAL A 195 -0.68 -4.71 16.12
CA VAL A 195 0.64 -4.71 16.78
C VAL A 195 0.49 -4.76 18.31
N ALA A 196 -0.43 -4.00 18.88
CA ALA A 196 -0.69 -4.03 20.33
C ALA A 196 -1.20 -5.42 20.78
N GLU A 197 -2.18 -5.98 20.07
CA GLU A 197 -2.75 -7.30 20.32
C GLU A 197 -1.69 -8.41 20.29
N LEU A 198 -0.93 -8.50 19.19
CA LEU A 198 0.07 -9.55 19.01
C LEU A 198 1.26 -9.37 19.94
N SER A 199 1.63 -8.14 20.27
CA SER A 199 2.65 -7.88 21.29
C SER A 199 2.22 -8.33 22.69
N ALA A 200 0.94 -8.31 23.01
CA ALA A 200 0.43 -8.86 24.25
C ALA A 200 0.36 -10.40 24.20
N ALA A 201 -0.03 -10.98 23.08
CA ALA A 201 -0.34 -12.41 22.94
C ALA A 201 0.89 -13.30 22.68
N SER A 202 1.94 -12.81 21.99
CA SER A 202 3.08 -13.63 21.55
C SER A 202 4.43 -13.00 21.93
N ALA A 203 5.26 -13.78 22.63
CA ALA A 203 6.64 -13.40 22.94
C ALA A 203 7.49 -13.30 21.66
N GLU A 204 7.34 -14.26 20.76
CA GLU A 204 8.08 -14.29 19.50
C GLU A 204 7.73 -13.10 18.61
N PHE A 205 6.44 -12.67 18.59
CA PHE A 205 6.07 -11.46 17.87
C PHE A 205 6.77 -10.23 18.45
N ARG A 206 6.80 -10.08 19.79
CA ARG A 206 7.50 -8.96 20.45
C ARG A 206 8.97 -8.92 20.11
N GLU A 207 9.66 -10.07 20.13
CA GLU A 207 11.08 -10.16 19.81
C GLU A 207 11.34 -9.74 18.35
N LEU A 208 10.60 -10.29 17.39
CA LEU A 208 10.69 -9.93 15.98
C LEU A 208 10.32 -8.46 15.73
N TRP A 209 9.30 -7.96 16.44
CA TRP A 209 8.93 -6.55 16.36
C TRP A 209 9.99 -5.63 16.97
N ALA A 210 10.71 -6.01 18.00
CA ALA A 210 11.78 -5.23 18.61
C ALA A 210 13.07 -5.17 17.79
N ASP A 211 13.29 -6.11 16.85
CA ASP A 211 14.48 -6.16 15.98
C ASP A 211 14.56 -4.98 14.97
N HIS A 212 13.46 -4.25 14.77
CA HIS A 212 13.38 -3.10 13.84
C HIS A 212 13.74 -3.38 12.37
N THR A 213 13.92 -4.62 11.96
CA THR A 213 14.15 -4.99 10.56
C THR A 213 12.92 -4.66 9.71
N VAL A 214 13.15 -4.08 8.52
CA VAL A 214 12.11 -3.68 7.57
C VAL A 214 12.38 -4.34 6.22
N ALA A 215 11.40 -5.08 5.71
CA ALA A 215 11.45 -5.67 4.38
C ALA A 215 10.03 -5.78 3.80
N GLY A 216 9.88 -5.60 2.50
CA GLY A 216 8.61 -5.87 1.81
C GLY A 216 8.38 -7.37 1.63
N LEU A 217 7.13 -7.78 1.48
CA LEU A 217 6.78 -9.09 0.95
C LEU A 217 7.17 -9.10 -0.53
N THR A 218 8.34 -9.65 -0.82
CA THR A 218 8.81 -9.86 -2.19
C THR A 218 8.53 -11.30 -2.61
N ARG A 219 9.30 -11.84 -3.56
CA ARG A 219 9.24 -13.24 -3.90
C ARG A 219 9.56 -14.11 -2.68
N ALA A 220 8.62 -14.95 -2.24
CA ALA A 220 8.77 -15.80 -1.07
C ALA A 220 8.36 -17.23 -1.39
N TYR A 221 9.27 -18.18 -1.17
CA TYR A 221 8.97 -19.61 -1.20
C TYR A 221 8.36 -20.02 0.14
N LYS A 222 7.27 -20.77 0.09
CA LYS A 222 6.59 -21.28 1.29
C LYS A 222 6.20 -22.73 1.10
N VAL A 223 6.38 -23.51 2.14
CA VAL A 223 5.99 -24.92 2.21
C VAL A 223 4.89 -25.08 3.24
N PHE A 224 3.79 -25.63 2.79
CA PHE A 224 2.63 -25.96 3.63
C PHE A 224 2.51 -27.48 3.79
N VAL A 225 2.06 -27.92 4.96
CA VAL A 225 1.51 -29.28 5.17
C VAL A 225 0.02 -29.14 5.44
N HIS A 226 -0.77 -29.31 4.38
CA HIS A 226 -2.21 -29.13 4.44
C HIS A 226 -2.89 -30.46 4.80
N PRO A 227 -3.84 -30.50 5.76
CA PRO A 227 -4.45 -31.75 6.24
C PRO A 227 -5.19 -32.53 5.14
N GLY A 228 -5.78 -31.85 4.15
CA GLY A 228 -6.55 -32.50 3.08
C GLY A 228 -5.74 -32.90 1.84
N VAL A 229 -4.62 -32.25 1.54
CA VAL A 229 -3.86 -32.49 0.30
C VAL A 229 -2.37 -32.78 0.51
N GLY A 230 -1.89 -32.73 1.76
CA GLY A 230 -0.50 -32.98 2.11
C GLY A 230 0.43 -31.81 1.85
N ARG A 231 1.67 -32.09 1.45
CA ARG A 231 2.72 -31.07 1.23
C ARG A 231 2.44 -30.28 -0.05
N VAL A 232 2.50 -28.94 0.07
CA VAL A 232 2.32 -27.98 -1.02
C VAL A 232 3.44 -26.96 -0.97
N GLU A 233 4.16 -26.80 -2.06
CA GLU A 233 5.29 -25.87 -2.20
C GLU A 233 4.92 -24.78 -3.20
N LEU A 234 4.91 -23.53 -2.73
CA LEU A 234 4.48 -22.38 -3.53
C LEU A 234 5.53 -21.27 -3.50
N THR A 235 5.77 -20.67 -4.65
CA THR A 235 6.47 -19.39 -4.73
C THR A 235 5.44 -18.28 -4.87
N TYR A 236 5.47 -17.37 -3.91
CA TYR A 236 4.60 -16.20 -3.87
C TYR A 236 5.27 -14.99 -4.51
N GLN A 237 4.47 -14.24 -5.25
CA GLN A 237 4.81 -12.89 -5.70
C GLN A 237 3.76 -11.91 -5.20
N THR A 238 4.21 -10.72 -4.80
CA THR A 238 3.36 -9.66 -4.28
C THR A 238 3.37 -8.49 -5.26
N PHE A 239 2.19 -7.94 -5.53
CA PHE A 239 1.99 -6.79 -6.38
C PHE A 239 1.26 -5.70 -5.60
N ASP A 240 1.88 -4.53 -5.48
CA ASP A 240 1.20 -3.34 -4.95
C ASP A 240 0.18 -2.84 -5.97
N VAL A 241 -1.01 -2.46 -5.50
CA VAL A 241 -2.09 -1.97 -6.36
C VAL A 241 -2.09 -0.46 -6.36
N THR A 242 -1.76 0.14 -7.48
CA THR A 242 -1.62 1.59 -7.62
C THR A 242 -2.92 2.34 -7.31
N ASP A 243 -4.06 1.82 -7.79
CA ASP A 243 -5.37 2.45 -7.62
C ASP A 243 -6.01 2.15 -6.25
N ALA A 244 -5.40 1.27 -5.46
CA ALA A 244 -5.84 0.94 -4.10
C ALA A 244 -4.63 0.88 -3.15
N PRO A 245 -4.01 2.03 -2.81
CA PRO A 245 -2.83 2.09 -1.95
C PRO A 245 -3.06 1.34 -0.64
N GLY A 246 -2.12 0.44 -0.30
CA GLY A 246 -2.21 -0.44 0.87
C GLY A 246 -2.84 -1.80 0.59
N GLN A 247 -3.53 -1.99 -0.54
CA GLN A 247 -3.93 -3.32 -0.97
C GLN A 247 -2.84 -3.97 -1.81
N GLN A 248 -2.62 -5.25 -1.58
CA GLN A 248 -1.64 -6.06 -2.29
C GLN A 248 -2.29 -7.30 -2.86
N LEU A 249 -2.02 -7.61 -4.13
CA LEU A 249 -2.33 -8.90 -4.70
C LEU A 249 -1.15 -9.85 -4.44
N LEU A 250 -1.41 -10.93 -3.75
CA LEU A 250 -0.44 -12.00 -3.46
C LEU A 250 -0.82 -13.23 -4.27
N VAL A 251 0.08 -13.70 -5.13
CA VAL A 251 -0.16 -14.87 -6.00
C VAL A 251 0.90 -15.94 -5.73
N GLY A 252 0.45 -17.15 -5.37
CA GLY A 252 1.28 -18.31 -5.11
C GLY A 252 1.17 -19.34 -6.21
N THR A 253 2.27 -19.62 -6.91
CA THR A 253 2.37 -20.64 -7.97
C THR A 253 3.07 -21.89 -7.47
N ALA A 254 2.66 -23.05 -7.95
CA ALA A 254 3.27 -24.33 -7.59
C ALA A 254 4.70 -24.44 -8.13
N GLU A 255 5.61 -24.97 -7.31
CA GLU A 255 7.02 -25.20 -7.67
C GLU A 255 7.26 -26.60 -8.28
N SER A 256 6.29 -27.50 -8.16
CA SER A 256 6.39 -28.88 -8.66
C SER A 256 5.06 -29.40 -9.19
N LEU A 257 5.10 -30.46 -10.01
CA LEU A 257 3.88 -31.14 -10.46
C LEU A 257 3.07 -31.68 -9.28
N ALA A 258 3.71 -32.22 -8.25
CA ALA A 258 3.04 -32.71 -7.05
C ALA A 258 2.29 -31.58 -6.31
N SER A 259 2.91 -30.40 -6.22
CA SER A 259 2.25 -29.22 -5.64
C SER A 259 1.12 -28.71 -6.53
N GLN A 260 1.26 -28.79 -7.86
CA GLN A 260 0.18 -28.45 -8.78
C GLN A 260 -1.01 -29.39 -8.64
N ASP A 261 -0.78 -30.70 -8.54
CA ASP A 261 -1.85 -31.68 -8.30
C ASP A 261 -2.55 -31.45 -6.96
N ALA A 262 -1.81 -31.01 -5.93
CA ALA A 262 -2.40 -30.64 -4.65
C ALA A 262 -3.29 -29.39 -4.76
N ILE A 263 -2.86 -28.37 -5.51
CA ILE A 263 -3.65 -27.16 -5.81
C ILE A 263 -4.92 -27.54 -6.58
N ASP A 264 -4.82 -28.38 -7.60
CA ASP A 264 -5.96 -28.79 -8.42
C ASP A 264 -6.99 -29.56 -7.56
N ARG A 265 -6.54 -30.36 -6.57
CA ARG A 265 -7.42 -31.00 -5.57
C ARG A 265 -8.09 -29.99 -4.64
N LEU A 266 -7.35 -28.97 -4.15
CA LEU A 266 -7.95 -27.89 -3.34
C LEU A 266 -9.04 -27.14 -4.10
N ALA A 267 -8.81 -26.84 -5.37
CA ALA A 267 -9.83 -26.22 -6.23
C ALA A 267 -11.08 -27.07 -6.40
N ALA A 268 -10.94 -28.40 -6.44
CA ALA A 268 -12.06 -29.34 -6.56
C ALA A 268 -12.83 -29.48 -5.23
N MET A 269 -12.17 -29.48 -4.08
CA MET A 269 -12.80 -29.61 -2.75
C MET A 269 -13.74 -28.44 -2.42
N ALA A 270 -13.47 -27.25 -2.94
CA ALA A 270 -14.32 -26.07 -2.75
C ALA A 270 -15.67 -26.14 -3.51
N HIS A 271 -15.96 -27.21 -4.22
CA HIS A 271 -17.21 -27.43 -4.93
C HIS A 271 -18.14 -28.48 -4.23
N ALA A 272 -17.66 -29.10 -3.18
CA ALA A 272 -18.41 -30.09 -2.39
C ALA A 272 -18.94 -29.48 -1.08
#